data_97dc61d948ea91f7540c9f1a0e1c3d4b
#
_entry.id   97dc61d948ea91f7540c9f1a0e1c3d4b
#
_cell.length_a   1.000
_cell.length_b   1.000
_cell.length_c   1.000
_cell.angle_alpha   90.00
_cell.angle_beta   90.00
_cell.angle_gamma   90.00
#
_symmetry.space_group_name_H-M   'P 1'
#
loop_
_entity.id
_entity.type
_entity.pdbx_description
1 polymer ?
#
loop_
_entity_poly.entity_id
_entity_poly.type
_entity_poly.pdbx_seq_one_letter_code
_entity_poly.pdbx_strand_id
1 'polypeptide(L)'
;RRIEVVIFGLEAPVRADAQALDGCFLAARRHVLEEVPFDAAAFSGWHLYDVDFTYSAWLAAFRVAVAEDLLLIHQSRGSYDAAWQQAAAAFTAKHRAALPSRDAITPVAVQGLVMESIDEWRLVTERLTAGGGAC
;
A
#
# COMPACT_ATOMS: atom_id res chain seq x y z
N ARG A 1 -0.76 27.17 3.56
CA ARG A 1 -1.37 25.88 3.96
C ARG A 1 -0.25 24.84 3.91
N ARG A 2 0.15 24.35 5.06
CA ARG A 2 1.22 23.35 5.18
C ARG A 2 0.75 22.02 4.60
N ILE A 3 1.55 21.43 3.72
CA ILE A 3 1.28 20.13 3.11
C ILE A 3 2.31 19.15 3.69
N GLU A 4 1.83 18.13 4.37
CA GLU A 4 2.66 17.01 4.78
C GLU A 4 2.54 15.90 3.75
N VAL A 5 3.68 15.43 3.26
CA VAL A 5 3.75 14.32 2.32
C VAL A 5 4.64 13.24 2.91
N VAL A 6 4.13 12.03 2.87
CA VAL A 6 4.90 10.84 3.24
C VAL A 6 5.22 10.09 1.96
N ILE A 7 6.49 9.84 1.72
CA ILE A 7 6.96 9.11 0.55
C ILE A 7 7.47 7.76 1.01
N PHE A 8 6.97 6.71 0.37
CA PHE A 8 7.37 5.34 0.64
C PHE A 8 8.28 4.85 -0.50
N GLY A 9 9.38 4.22 -0.14
CA GLY A 9 10.14 3.34 -1.02
C GLY A 9 10.82 3.95 -2.24
N LEU A 10 11.68 4.94 -2.06
CA LEU A 10 12.40 5.59 -3.18
C LEU A 10 13.63 4.81 -3.69
N GLU A 11 13.89 3.61 -3.19
CA GLU A 11 15.15 2.90 -3.44
C GLU A 11 15.18 2.09 -4.75
N ALA A 12 14.02 1.74 -5.28
CA ALA A 12 13.91 0.96 -6.52
C ALA A 12 12.59 1.24 -7.25
N PRO A 13 12.55 1.21 -8.59
CA PRO A 13 11.33 1.51 -9.35
C PRO A 13 10.21 0.48 -9.13
N VAL A 14 10.55 -0.73 -8.71
CA VAL A 14 9.58 -1.79 -8.36
C VAL A 14 10.07 -2.57 -7.17
N ARG A 15 9.26 -2.63 -6.11
CA ARG A 15 9.46 -3.55 -5.00
C ARG A 15 8.60 -4.80 -5.25
N ALA A 16 9.23 -5.92 -5.53
CA ALA A 16 8.57 -7.15 -6.02
C ALA A 16 8.27 -8.20 -4.94
N ASP A 17 8.60 -7.92 -3.68
CA ASP A 17 8.53 -8.88 -2.56
C ASP A 17 7.50 -8.46 -1.49
N ALA A 18 6.56 -7.60 -1.85
CA ALA A 18 5.49 -7.21 -0.95
C ALA A 18 4.54 -8.40 -0.71
N GLN A 19 4.10 -8.54 0.54
CA GLN A 19 3.12 -9.56 0.93
C GLN A 19 1.69 -9.01 0.92
N ALA A 20 1.54 -7.74 1.25
CA ALA A 20 0.28 -7.02 1.26
C ALA A 20 0.51 -5.55 0.91
N LEU A 21 -0.51 -4.91 0.39
CA LEU A 21 -0.50 -3.50 0.03
C LEU A 21 -1.67 -2.81 0.72
N ASP A 22 -1.38 -1.67 1.32
CA ASP A 22 -2.37 -0.67 1.72
C ASP A 22 -2.31 0.44 0.68
N GLY A 23 -3.36 0.67 -0.05
CA GLY A 23 -3.21 1.58 -1.16
C GLY A 23 -4.44 2.26 -1.68
N CYS A 24 -4.23 3.49 -2.14
CA CYS A 24 -5.22 4.27 -2.86
C CYS A 24 -5.37 3.86 -4.33
N PHE A 25 -4.45 3.08 -4.86
CA PHE A 25 -4.51 2.59 -6.24
C PHE A 25 -3.94 1.18 -6.32
N LEU A 26 -4.77 0.25 -6.76
CA LEU A 26 -4.40 -1.14 -7.02
C LEU A 26 -4.66 -1.47 -8.48
N ALA A 27 -3.72 -2.15 -9.11
CA ALA A 27 -3.88 -2.71 -10.44
C ALA A 27 -3.62 -4.22 -10.39
N ALA A 28 -4.53 -5.00 -10.92
CA ALA A 28 -4.41 -6.45 -10.99
C ALA A 28 -4.82 -6.96 -12.36
N ARG A 29 -4.22 -8.07 -12.78
CA ARG A 29 -4.70 -8.78 -13.97
C ARG A 29 -6.06 -9.42 -13.67
N ARG A 30 -6.94 -9.49 -14.66
CA ARG A 30 -8.29 -10.03 -14.53
C ARG A 30 -8.33 -11.40 -13.85
N HIS A 31 -7.48 -12.34 -14.25
CA HIS A 31 -7.46 -13.69 -13.70
C HIS A 31 -7.14 -13.71 -12.18
N VAL A 32 -6.40 -12.73 -11.67
CA VAL A 32 -6.16 -12.61 -10.22
C VAL A 32 -7.47 -12.33 -9.49
N LEU A 33 -8.31 -11.43 -10.02
CA LEU A 33 -9.62 -11.12 -9.44
C LEU A 33 -10.63 -12.27 -9.57
N GLU A 34 -10.50 -13.07 -10.62
CA GLU A 34 -11.33 -14.27 -10.83
C GLU A 34 -10.97 -15.39 -9.85
N GLU A 35 -9.68 -15.54 -9.52
CA GLU A 35 -9.19 -16.57 -8.61
C GLU A 35 -9.23 -16.11 -7.14
N VAL A 36 -8.95 -14.83 -6.89
CA VAL A 36 -8.95 -14.22 -5.55
C VAL A 36 -9.87 -12.99 -5.57
N PRO A 37 -11.17 -13.17 -5.43
CA PRO A 37 -12.09 -12.04 -5.38
C PRO A 37 -11.96 -11.25 -4.06
N PHE A 38 -12.39 -9.98 -4.08
CA PHE A 38 -12.54 -9.21 -2.85
C PHE A 38 -13.57 -9.87 -1.90
N ASP A 39 -13.22 -10.03 -0.64
CA ASP A 39 -14.10 -10.59 0.39
C ASP A 39 -15.03 -9.51 0.95
N ALA A 40 -16.06 -9.16 0.19
CA ALA A 40 -17.04 -8.15 0.59
C ALA A 40 -17.89 -8.57 1.81
N ALA A 41 -17.92 -9.85 2.17
CA ALA A 41 -18.63 -10.33 3.34
C ALA A 41 -17.86 -10.01 4.63
N ALA A 42 -16.54 -10.17 4.61
CA ALA A 42 -15.68 -9.86 5.75
C ALA A 42 -15.30 -8.37 5.82
N PHE A 43 -15.17 -7.71 4.66
CA PHE A 43 -14.71 -6.32 4.54
C PHE A 43 -15.72 -5.48 3.76
N SER A 44 -16.82 -5.14 4.40
CA SER A 44 -17.90 -4.33 3.79
C SER A 44 -17.66 -2.82 3.83
N GLY A 45 -16.59 -2.36 4.51
CA GLY A 45 -16.23 -0.96 4.70
C GLY A 45 -15.00 -0.53 3.91
N TRP A 46 -14.41 0.58 4.34
CA TRP A 46 -13.24 1.20 3.71
C TRP A 46 -11.89 0.72 4.25
N HIS A 47 -11.88 -0.23 5.18
CA HIS A 47 -10.66 -0.65 5.87
C HIS A 47 -10.27 -2.08 5.51
N LEU A 48 -9.00 -2.25 5.22
CA LEU A 48 -8.30 -3.54 5.06
C LEU A 48 -8.81 -4.45 3.91
N TYR A 49 -9.75 -4.01 3.07
CA TYR A 49 -10.20 -4.77 1.89
C TYR A 49 -9.07 -4.94 0.87
N ASP A 50 -8.23 -3.93 0.72
CA ASP A 50 -7.06 -3.87 -0.14
C ASP A 50 -5.92 -4.72 0.42
N VAL A 51 -5.65 -4.62 1.71
CA VAL A 51 -4.67 -5.45 2.42
C VAL A 51 -5.09 -6.92 2.37
N ASP A 52 -6.38 -7.23 2.60
CA ASP A 52 -6.91 -8.59 2.53
C ASP A 52 -6.79 -9.19 1.12
N PHE A 53 -7.21 -8.43 0.11
CA PHE A 53 -7.11 -8.87 -1.29
C PHE A 53 -5.67 -9.16 -1.69
N THR A 54 -4.75 -8.24 -1.43
CA THR A 54 -3.36 -8.38 -1.85
C THR A 54 -2.63 -9.45 -1.05
N TYR A 55 -2.91 -9.61 0.24
CA TYR A 55 -2.37 -10.68 1.05
C TYR A 55 -2.91 -12.06 0.63
N SER A 56 -4.21 -12.15 0.31
CA SER A 56 -4.81 -13.38 -0.23
C SER A 56 -4.22 -13.75 -1.59
N ALA A 57 -3.97 -12.78 -2.45
CA ALA A 57 -3.31 -13.00 -3.73
C ALA A 57 -1.86 -13.51 -3.53
N TRP A 58 -1.13 -12.94 -2.57
CA TRP A 58 0.21 -13.41 -2.23
C TRP A 58 0.18 -14.87 -1.70
N LEU A 59 -0.78 -15.21 -0.84
CA LEU A 59 -0.96 -16.59 -0.35
C LEU A 59 -1.30 -17.58 -1.47
N ALA A 60 -1.99 -17.11 -2.51
CA ALA A 60 -2.27 -17.87 -3.74
C ALA A 60 -1.09 -17.91 -4.73
N ALA A 61 0.11 -17.54 -4.27
CA ALA A 61 1.35 -17.50 -5.03
C ALA A 61 1.38 -16.49 -6.20
N PHE A 62 0.51 -15.50 -6.20
CA PHE A 62 0.65 -14.35 -7.09
C PHE A 62 1.74 -13.41 -6.56
N ARG A 63 2.46 -12.80 -7.49
CA ARG A 63 3.46 -11.79 -7.15
C ARG A 63 2.79 -10.46 -6.86
N VAL A 64 2.98 -9.96 -5.66
CA VAL A 64 2.54 -8.65 -5.20
C VAL A 64 3.72 -7.68 -5.24
N ALA A 65 3.53 -6.51 -5.84
CA ALA A 65 4.61 -5.55 -6.01
C ALA A 65 4.10 -4.11 -5.87
N VAL A 66 4.98 -3.21 -5.48
CA VAL A 66 4.76 -1.76 -5.49
C VAL A 66 5.51 -1.16 -6.67
N ALA A 67 4.81 -0.39 -7.51
CA ALA A 67 5.44 0.42 -8.55
C ALA A 67 5.78 1.79 -7.92
N GLU A 68 7.06 1.99 -7.62
CA GLU A 68 7.54 3.21 -6.95
C GLU A 68 7.85 4.34 -7.94
N ASP A 69 7.82 4.05 -9.24
CA ASP A 69 7.91 5.01 -10.35
C ASP A 69 6.56 5.65 -10.72
N LEU A 70 5.47 5.21 -10.09
CA LEU A 70 4.14 5.79 -10.22
C LEU A 70 3.83 6.67 -9.02
N LEU A 71 3.87 7.98 -9.21
CA LEU A 71 3.59 8.91 -8.14
C LEU A 71 2.10 9.27 -8.10
N LEU A 72 1.48 9.03 -6.95
CA LEU A 72 0.08 9.37 -6.67
C LEU A 72 0.00 10.33 -5.49
N ILE A 73 -0.84 11.36 -5.63
CA ILE A 73 -1.17 12.25 -4.51
C ILE A 73 -2.47 11.75 -3.88
N HIS A 74 -2.38 11.26 -2.67
CA HIS A 74 -3.54 10.79 -1.91
C HIS A 74 -3.82 11.74 -0.73
N GLN A 75 -4.91 12.48 -0.79
CA GLN A 75 -5.33 13.39 0.27
C GLN A 75 -6.16 12.64 1.33
N SER A 76 -5.52 11.76 2.07
CA SER A 76 -6.13 11.07 3.21
C SER A 76 -5.14 10.96 4.35
N ARG A 77 -5.66 11.01 5.58
CA ARG A 77 -4.86 10.74 6.79
C ARG A 77 -5.12 9.35 7.35
N GLY A 78 -6.07 8.62 6.76
CA GLY A 78 -6.58 7.41 7.36
C GLY A 78 -7.32 7.65 8.67
N SER A 79 -8.01 6.65 9.17
CA SER A 79 -8.59 6.64 10.52
C SER A 79 -8.37 5.28 11.14
N TYR A 80 -7.99 5.26 12.41
CA TYR A 80 -7.83 4.03 13.21
C TYR A 80 -8.97 3.93 14.22
N ASP A 81 -10.18 4.12 13.73
CA ASP A 81 -11.42 4.10 14.51
C ASP A 81 -11.91 2.68 14.81
N ALA A 82 -13.11 2.58 15.39
CA ALA A 82 -13.71 1.28 15.72
C ALA A 82 -13.95 0.40 14.50
N ALA A 83 -14.27 0.99 13.33
CA ALA A 83 -14.46 0.26 12.09
C ALA A 83 -13.14 -0.33 11.59
N TRP A 84 -12.04 0.43 11.68
CA TRP A 84 -10.70 -0.08 11.39
C TRP A 84 -10.32 -1.24 12.34
N GLN A 85 -10.59 -1.11 13.64
CA GLN A 85 -10.30 -2.16 14.62
C GLN A 85 -11.07 -3.44 14.34
N GLN A 86 -12.34 -3.34 13.92
CA GLN A 86 -13.15 -4.48 13.52
C GLN A 86 -12.59 -5.16 12.26
N ALA A 87 -12.22 -4.38 11.25
CA ALA A 87 -11.60 -4.91 10.04
C ALA A 87 -10.24 -5.58 10.34
N ALA A 88 -9.43 -5.00 11.23
CA ALA A 88 -8.15 -5.58 11.66
C ALA A 88 -8.35 -6.91 12.41
N ALA A 89 -9.37 -7.00 13.24
CA ALA A 89 -9.74 -8.25 13.92
C ALA A 89 -10.20 -9.32 12.92
N ALA A 90 -11.03 -8.95 11.94
CA ALA A 90 -11.48 -9.84 10.87
C ALA A 90 -10.31 -10.36 10.03
N PHE A 91 -9.40 -9.46 9.60
CA PHE A 91 -8.19 -9.81 8.87
C PHE A 91 -7.31 -10.80 9.67
N THR A 92 -7.05 -10.48 10.93
CA THR A 92 -6.24 -11.33 11.81
C THR A 92 -6.89 -12.71 12.02
N ALA A 93 -8.21 -12.77 12.17
CA ALA A 93 -8.92 -14.03 12.33
C ALA A 93 -8.86 -14.88 11.05
N LYS A 94 -9.09 -14.26 9.88
CA LYS A 94 -9.06 -14.91 8.56
C LYS A 94 -7.68 -15.49 8.24
N HIS A 95 -6.64 -14.73 8.49
CA HIS A 95 -5.27 -15.09 8.09
C HIS A 95 -4.39 -15.62 9.21
N ARG A 96 -4.97 -15.92 10.37
CA ARG A 96 -4.22 -16.31 11.59
C ARG A 96 -3.14 -17.36 11.36
N ALA A 97 -3.41 -18.36 10.54
CA ALA A 97 -2.48 -19.47 10.31
C ALA A 97 -1.29 -19.09 9.41
N ALA A 98 -1.44 -18.03 8.62
CA ALA A 98 -0.45 -17.59 7.64
C ALA A 98 0.31 -16.33 8.07
N LEU A 99 -0.20 -15.59 9.07
CA LEU A 99 0.46 -14.38 9.55
C LEU A 99 1.81 -14.73 10.19
N PRO A 100 2.87 -13.96 9.86
CA PRO A 100 4.18 -14.15 10.46
C PRO A 100 4.14 -13.88 11.97
N SER A 101 5.09 -14.49 12.69
CA SER A 101 5.32 -14.11 14.09
C SER A 101 5.79 -12.65 14.17
N ARG A 102 5.59 -12.02 15.32
CA ARG A 102 6.02 -10.62 15.55
C ARG A 102 7.50 -10.37 15.23
N ASP A 103 8.33 -11.39 15.44
CA ASP A 103 9.78 -11.31 15.23
C ASP A 103 10.19 -11.36 13.75
N ALA A 104 9.25 -11.69 12.85
CA ALA A 104 9.48 -11.76 11.40
C ALA A 104 9.08 -10.47 10.65
N ILE A 105 8.63 -9.43 11.34
CA ILE A 105 8.22 -8.17 10.72
C ILE A 105 9.46 -7.29 10.48
N THR A 106 9.76 -7.04 9.22
CA THR A 106 10.76 -6.05 8.83
C THR A 106 10.08 -4.70 8.63
N PRO A 107 10.41 -3.67 9.42
CA PRO A 107 9.82 -2.36 9.23
C PRO A 107 10.26 -1.75 7.89
N VAL A 108 9.31 -1.16 7.18
CA VAL A 108 9.60 -0.37 5.98
C VAL A 108 10.05 1.02 6.41
N ALA A 109 11.18 1.49 5.86
CA ALA A 109 11.62 2.85 6.08
C ALA A 109 10.64 3.84 5.44
N VAL A 110 10.15 4.77 6.23
CA VAL A 110 9.23 5.82 5.80
C VAL A 110 9.96 7.16 5.90
N GLN A 111 10.01 7.89 4.79
CA GLN A 111 10.53 9.25 4.78
C GLN A 111 9.36 10.23 4.74
N GLY A 112 9.28 11.09 5.74
CA GLY A 112 8.33 12.21 5.77
C GLY A 112 8.97 13.46 5.20
N LEU A 113 8.33 14.09 4.22
CA LEU A 113 8.67 15.41 3.70
C LEU A 113 7.55 16.39 4.08
N VAL A 114 7.96 17.54 4.63
CA VAL A 114 7.03 18.64 4.89
C VAL A 114 7.29 19.69 3.84
N MET A 115 6.26 20.03 3.07
CA MET A 115 6.31 21.07 2.05
C MET A 115 5.41 22.22 2.42
N GLU A 116 5.88 23.43 2.20
CA GLU A 116 5.16 24.66 2.56
C GLU A 116 4.32 25.21 1.40
N SER A 117 4.61 24.76 0.18
CA SER A 117 3.90 25.22 -1.01
C SER A 117 3.68 24.11 -2.06
N ILE A 118 2.72 24.34 -2.95
CA ILE A 118 2.47 23.47 -4.11
C ILE A 118 3.64 23.52 -5.12
N ASP A 119 4.38 24.60 -5.14
CA ASP A 119 5.52 24.75 -6.06
C ASP A 119 6.71 23.91 -5.59
N GLU A 120 6.95 23.78 -4.29
CA GLU A 120 7.92 22.83 -3.74
C GLU A 120 7.55 21.39 -4.09
N TRP A 121 6.25 21.05 -4.04
CA TRP A 121 5.75 19.76 -4.47
C TRP A 121 6.08 19.49 -5.95
N ARG A 122 5.84 20.45 -6.85
CA ARG A 122 6.18 20.31 -8.27
C ARG A 122 7.67 20.07 -8.48
N LEU A 123 8.52 20.82 -7.79
CA LEU A 123 9.97 20.63 -7.85
C LEU A 123 10.41 19.25 -7.39
N VAL A 124 9.80 18.70 -6.34
CA VAL A 124 10.09 17.34 -5.86
C VAL A 124 9.63 16.31 -6.87
N THR A 125 8.42 16.45 -7.42
CA THR A 125 7.89 15.51 -8.42
C THR A 125 8.69 15.54 -9.70
N GLU A 126 9.09 16.70 -10.20
CA GLU A 126 9.94 16.85 -11.40
C GLU A 126 11.31 16.18 -11.19
N ARG A 127 11.91 16.30 -10.01
CA ARG A 127 13.20 15.64 -9.70
C ARG A 127 13.06 14.13 -9.60
N LEU A 128 12.00 13.63 -8.98
CA LEU A 128 11.74 12.20 -8.84
C LEU A 128 11.45 11.54 -10.18
N THR A 129 10.71 12.22 -11.07
CA THR A 129 10.40 11.72 -12.41
C THR A 129 11.59 11.86 -13.38
N ALA A 130 12.43 12.89 -13.24
CA ALA A 130 13.62 13.06 -14.05
C ALA A 130 14.75 12.07 -13.69
N GLY A 131 14.83 11.60 -12.45
CA GLY A 131 15.81 10.61 -12.01
C GLY A 131 15.51 9.17 -12.45
N GLY A 132 14.28 8.86 -12.83
CA GLY A 132 13.85 7.52 -13.28
C GLY A 132 14.18 7.18 -14.75
N GLY A 133 14.82 8.08 -15.47
CA GLY A 133 15.11 7.92 -16.90
C GLY A 133 16.50 7.37 -17.26
N ALA A 134 17.22 6.79 -16.33
CA ALA A 134 18.54 6.21 -16.58
C ALA A 134 18.62 4.76 -16.07
N CYS A 135 18.06 3.83 -16.84
CA CYS A 135 18.47 2.42 -16.93
C CYS A 135 18.20 1.92 -18.34
#